data_93f5a26dd70d4f5f4e0b369f819dd7fa
#
_entry.id   93f5a26dd70d4f5f4e0b369f819dd7fa
#
_cell.length_a   1.000
_cell.length_b   1.000
_cell.length_c   1.000
_cell.angle_alpha   90.00
_cell.angle_beta   90.00
_cell.angle_gamma   90.00
#
_symmetry.space_group_name_H-M   'P 1'
#
loop_
_entity.id
_entity.type
_entity.pdbx_description
1 polymer ?
#
loop_
_entity_poly.entity_id
_entity_poly.type
_entity_poly.pdbx_seq_one_letter_code
_entity_poly.pdbx_strand_id
1 'polypeptide(L)'
;ELIHNDRVIGGINKESTEKAMSFYSMFVKGVLHPTNTKTAELCKLTENSSRDSQIAFANELSIICDKAGINVWELISLANKHPRVNILSPGCGVGGHCIAVDPYFISSEFPAESKMITSAREVNNYKAFWCAEKIKNTILDFEIKNNRKPKVAMMGLAFKPNIDDLRESPAQYITTKVAQDCNNASIMVVEPNVTEHKFFKL
;
A
#
# COMPACT_ATOMS: atom_id res chain seq x y z
N GLU A 1 -14.30 -15.38 -2.95
CA GLU A 1 -13.48 -14.88 -4.09
C GLU A 1 -13.01 -16.01 -5.00
N LEU A 2 -12.37 -17.08 -4.49
CA LEU A 2 -11.83 -18.16 -5.33
C LEU A 2 -12.87 -18.79 -6.28
N ILE A 3 -14.10 -18.91 -5.85
CA ILE A 3 -15.17 -19.57 -6.59
C ILE A 3 -15.88 -18.62 -7.57
N HIS A 4 -16.08 -17.36 -7.21
CA HIS A 4 -16.99 -16.45 -7.92
C HIS A 4 -16.30 -15.45 -8.85
N ASN A 5 -14.97 -15.25 -8.71
CA ASN A 5 -14.24 -14.32 -9.56
C ASN A 5 -13.84 -15.01 -10.88
N ASP A 6 -13.77 -14.21 -11.93
CA ASP A 6 -13.17 -14.59 -13.21
C ASP A 6 -11.70 -15.00 -13.02
N ARG A 7 -11.20 -15.87 -13.90
CA ARG A 7 -9.83 -16.38 -13.86
C ARG A 7 -9.17 -16.24 -15.22
N VAL A 8 -7.97 -15.67 -15.24
CA VAL A 8 -7.09 -15.72 -16.40
C VAL A 8 -6.21 -16.97 -16.25
N ILE A 9 -6.25 -17.86 -17.23
CA ILE A 9 -5.57 -19.16 -17.20
C ILE A 9 -4.67 -19.29 -18.41
N GLY A 10 -3.35 -19.40 -18.17
CA GLY A 10 -2.35 -19.54 -19.20
C GLY A 10 -1.42 -20.72 -18.95
N GLY A 11 -1.38 -21.67 -19.86
CA GLY A 11 -0.43 -22.79 -19.88
C GLY A 11 0.74 -22.54 -20.83
N ILE A 12 1.79 -23.34 -20.71
CA ILE A 12 2.98 -23.31 -21.58
C ILE A 12 2.65 -23.69 -23.02
N ASN A 13 1.55 -24.41 -23.22
CA ASN A 13 0.98 -24.80 -24.52
C ASN A 13 -0.55 -24.91 -24.40
N LYS A 14 -1.21 -25.14 -25.52
CA LYS A 14 -2.67 -25.25 -25.61
C LYS A 14 -3.22 -26.39 -24.74
N GLU A 15 -2.59 -27.54 -24.75
CA GLU A 15 -3.02 -28.72 -23.98
C GLU A 15 -2.97 -28.41 -22.44
N SER A 16 -1.90 -27.77 -21.98
CA SER A 16 -1.76 -27.35 -20.57
C SER A 16 -2.84 -26.36 -20.17
N THR A 17 -3.16 -25.39 -21.06
CA THR A 17 -4.24 -24.43 -20.84
C THR A 17 -5.59 -25.15 -20.72
N GLU A 18 -5.90 -26.07 -21.65
CA GLU A 18 -7.15 -26.83 -21.65
C GLU A 18 -7.32 -27.71 -20.40
N LYS A 19 -6.24 -28.38 -19.96
CA LYS A 19 -6.26 -29.15 -18.71
C LYS A 19 -6.51 -28.28 -17.47
N ALA A 20 -5.84 -27.13 -17.40
CA ALA A 20 -6.06 -26.19 -16.31
C ALA A 20 -7.49 -25.61 -16.34
N MET A 21 -8.00 -25.24 -17.51
CA MET A 21 -9.39 -24.80 -17.70
C MET A 21 -10.39 -25.85 -17.21
N SER A 22 -10.19 -27.11 -17.60
CA SER A 22 -11.03 -28.24 -17.16
C SER A 22 -11.00 -28.40 -15.64
N PHE A 23 -9.83 -28.28 -15.00
CA PHE A 23 -9.72 -28.36 -13.54
C PHE A 23 -10.47 -27.23 -12.84
N TYR A 24 -10.22 -25.98 -13.26
CA TYR A 24 -10.86 -24.82 -12.62
C TYR A 24 -12.37 -24.77 -12.86
N SER A 25 -12.87 -25.28 -14.00
CA SER A 25 -14.31 -25.33 -14.29
C SER A 25 -15.11 -26.22 -13.32
N MET A 26 -14.45 -27.11 -12.56
CA MET A 26 -15.12 -27.96 -11.57
C MET A 26 -15.66 -27.15 -10.37
N PHE A 27 -15.08 -25.98 -10.05
CA PHE A 27 -15.45 -25.23 -8.86
C PHE A 27 -15.58 -23.71 -9.08
N VAL A 28 -14.99 -23.14 -10.13
CA VAL A 28 -15.10 -21.72 -10.45
C VAL A 28 -16.40 -21.46 -11.19
N LYS A 29 -17.19 -20.50 -10.67
CA LYS A 29 -18.45 -20.03 -11.27
C LYS A 29 -18.27 -18.76 -12.10
N GLY A 30 -17.13 -18.07 -11.96
CA GLY A 30 -16.74 -16.94 -12.81
C GLY A 30 -16.31 -17.41 -14.20
N VAL A 31 -16.09 -16.47 -15.11
CA VAL A 31 -15.62 -16.76 -16.47
C VAL A 31 -14.15 -17.16 -16.44
N LEU A 32 -13.79 -18.19 -17.17
CA LEU A 32 -12.41 -18.62 -17.35
C LEU A 32 -11.89 -18.06 -18.69
N HIS A 33 -10.86 -17.22 -18.63
CA HIS A 33 -10.26 -16.56 -19.78
C HIS A 33 -8.96 -17.25 -20.18
N PRO A 34 -8.92 -18.04 -21.27
CA PRO A 34 -7.72 -18.74 -21.69
C PRO A 34 -6.72 -17.78 -22.35
N THR A 35 -5.43 -17.98 -22.05
CA THR A 35 -4.32 -17.24 -22.65
C THR A 35 -3.03 -18.07 -22.60
N ASN A 36 -1.87 -17.47 -22.84
CA ASN A 36 -0.56 -18.07 -22.63
C ASN A 36 0.02 -17.70 -21.24
N THR A 37 1.06 -18.42 -20.81
CA THR A 37 1.69 -18.25 -19.51
C THR A 37 2.16 -16.81 -19.25
N LYS A 38 2.90 -16.24 -20.21
CA LYS A 38 3.46 -14.87 -20.07
C LYS A 38 2.37 -13.82 -19.86
N THR A 39 1.29 -13.92 -20.64
CA THR A 39 0.16 -12.99 -20.50
C THR A 39 -0.55 -13.18 -19.16
N ALA A 40 -0.77 -14.43 -18.72
CA ALA A 40 -1.42 -14.70 -17.43
C ALA A 40 -0.61 -14.17 -16.24
N GLU A 41 0.71 -14.38 -16.25
CA GLU A 41 1.62 -13.84 -15.24
C GLU A 41 1.60 -12.31 -15.21
N LEU A 42 1.78 -11.69 -16.39
CA LEU A 42 1.81 -10.24 -16.48
C LEU A 42 0.47 -9.60 -16.13
N CYS A 43 -0.66 -10.24 -16.42
CA CYS A 43 -1.98 -9.77 -15.97
C CYS A 43 -2.01 -9.55 -14.45
N LYS A 44 -1.53 -10.53 -13.68
CA LYS A 44 -1.53 -10.41 -12.21
C LYS A 44 -0.61 -9.30 -11.72
N LEU A 45 0.58 -9.21 -12.24
CA LEU A 45 1.54 -8.14 -11.91
C LEU A 45 0.98 -6.75 -12.30
N THR A 46 0.28 -6.67 -13.45
CA THR A 46 -0.35 -5.42 -13.93
C THR A 46 -1.48 -4.96 -13.02
N GLU A 47 -2.35 -5.86 -12.56
CA GLU A 47 -3.42 -5.52 -11.60
C GLU A 47 -2.86 -4.84 -10.35
N ASN A 48 -1.82 -5.43 -9.76
CA ASN A 48 -1.21 -4.92 -8.54
C ASN A 48 -0.42 -3.62 -8.79
N SER A 49 0.30 -3.51 -9.91
CA SER A 49 1.02 -2.29 -10.29
C SER A 49 0.07 -1.13 -10.62
N SER A 50 -1.06 -1.41 -11.27
CA SER A 50 -2.11 -0.41 -11.50
C SER A 50 -2.68 0.10 -10.18
N ARG A 51 -2.95 -0.81 -9.24
CA ARG A 51 -3.44 -0.45 -7.90
C ARG A 51 -2.43 0.40 -7.14
N ASP A 52 -1.15 0.01 -7.18
CA ASP A 52 -0.05 0.75 -6.56
C ASP A 52 0.07 2.18 -7.12
N SER A 53 0.01 2.33 -8.44
CA SER A 53 0.06 3.64 -9.11
C SER A 53 -1.11 4.55 -8.75
N GLN A 54 -2.32 3.99 -8.65
CA GLN A 54 -3.50 4.75 -8.21
C GLN A 54 -3.37 5.23 -6.76
N ILE A 55 -2.81 4.40 -5.88
CA ILE A 55 -2.54 4.78 -4.48
C ILE A 55 -1.43 5.84 -4.43
N ALA A 56 -0.38 5.71 -5.24
CA ALA A 56 0.70 6.68 -5.32
C ALA A 56 0.18 8.08 -5.70
N PHE A 57 -0.71 8.15 -6.70
CA PHE A 57 -1.35 9.41 -7.07
C PHE A 57 -2.12 10.05 -5.90
N ALA A 58 -2.92 9.27 -5.17
CA ALA A 58 -3.66 9.76 -4.00
C ALA A 58 -2.72 10.21 -2.87
N ASN A 59 -1.63 9.47 -2.64
CA ASN A 59 -0.62 9.78 -1.64
C ASN A 59 0.13 11.08 -1.97
N GLU A 60 0.51 11.27 -3.23
CA GLU A 60 1.16 12.50 -3.70
C GLU A 60 0.23 13.70 -3.55
N LEU A 61 -1.05 13.59 -3.97
CA LEU A 61 -2.06 14.62 -3.74
C LEU A 61 -2.17 15.01 -2.27
N SER A 62 -2.10 14.05 -1.35
CA SER A 62 -2.19 14.34 0.08
C SER A 62 -1.00 15.16 0.61
N ILE A 63 0.21 14.96 0.05
CA ILE A 63 1.40 15.77 0.37
C ILE A 63 1.25 17.19 -0.18
N ILE A 64 0.79 17.31 -1.44
CA ILE A 64 0.51 18.62 -2.10
C ILE A 64 -0.54 19.40 -1.30
N CYS A 65 -1.64 18.75 -0.93
CA CYS A 65 -2.72 19.36 -0.15
C CYS A 65 -2.26 19.83 1.23
N ASP A 66 -1.45 19.03 1.94
CA ASP A 66 -0.88 19.46 3.22
C ASP A 66 -0.05 20.74 3.07
N LYS A 67 0.79 20.81 2.04
CA LYS A 67 1.60 22.01 1.75
C LYS A 67 0.76 23.22 1.33
N ALA A 68 -0.35 23.00 0.61
CA ALA A 68 -1.25 24.03 0.13
C ALA A 68 -2.31 24.46 1.17
N GLY A 69 -2.40 23.80 2.32
CA GLY A 69 -3.45 24.03 3.31
C GLY A 69 -4.85 23.60 2.86
N ILE A 70 -4.93 22.60 1.99
CA ILE A 70 -6.17 22.06 1.41
C ILE A 70 -6.54 20.75 2.12
N ASN A 71 -7.84 20.54 2.37
CA ASN A 71 -8.34 19.27 2.85
C ASN A 71 -8.38 18.25 1.70
N VAL A 72 -7.48 17.27 1.71
CA VAL A 72 -7.37 16.26 0.65
C VAL A 72 -8.63 15.39 0.52
N TRP A 73 -9.33 15.11 1.61
CA TRP A 73 -10.55 14.31 1.61
C TRP A 73 -11.69 15.03 0.88
N GLU A 74 -11.84 16.33 1.12
CA GLU A 74 -12.79 17.17 0.42
C GLU A 74 -12.43 17.29 -1.07
N LEU A 75 -11.16 17.56 -1.38
CA LEU A 75 -10.67 17.63 -2.76
C LEU A 75 -10.98 16.35 -3.53
N ILE A 76 -10.64 15.18 -2.99
CA ILE A 76 -10.90 13.88 -3.64
C ILE A 76 -12.40 13.64 -3.79
N SER A 77 -13.20 13.95 -2.76
CA SER A 77 -14.67 13.82 -2.84
C SER A 77 -15.28 14.65 -3.96
N LEU A 78 -14.79 15.87 -4.15
CA LEU A 78 -15.25 16.76 -5.22
C LEU A 78 -14.75 16.32 -6.60
N ALA A 79 -13.46 15.98 -6.73
CA ALA A 79 -12.88 15.49 -7.98
C ALA A 79 -13.59 14.23 -8.49
N ASN A 80 -13.94 13.31 -7.58
CA ASN A 80 -14.67 12.08 -7.92
C ASN A 80 -16.14 12.29 -8.33
N LYS A 81 -16.66 13.53 -8.30
CA LYS A 81 -17.96 13.86 -8.95
C LYS A 81 -17.86 13.83 -10.47
N HIS A 82 -16.66 13.97 -11.02
CA HIS A 82 -16.47 13.85 -12.45
C HIS A 82 -16.62 12.38 -12.90
N PRO A 83 -17.45 12.05 -13.90
CA PRO A 83 -17.84 10.66 -14.22
C PRO A 83 -16.68 9.75 -14.68
N ARG A 84 -15.55 10.32 -15.08
CA ARG A 84 -14.35 9.57 -15.51
C ARG A 84 -13.20 9.62 -14.51
N VAL A 85 -13.45 10.06 -13.28
CA VAL A 85 -12.42 10.18 -12.23
C VAL A 85 -12.79 9.32 -11.06
N ASN A 86 -11.83 8.50 -10.60
CA ASN A 86 -11.96 7.66 -9.41
C ASN A 86 -10.63 7.64 -8.65
N ILE A 87 -10.37 8.69 -7.89
CA ILE A 87 -9.18 8.82 -7.06
C ILE A 87 -9.40 8.03 -5.77
N LEU A 88 -8.42 7.22 -5.41
CA LEU A 88 -8.45 6.42 -4.18
C LEU A 88 -8.20 7.29 -2.94
N SER A 89 -8.49 6.73 -1.77
CA SER A 89 -8.15 7.36 -0.49
C SER A 89 -6.64 7.28 -0.24
N PRO A 90 -5.98 8.39 0.12
CA PRO A 90 -4.57 8.37 0.50
C PRO A 90 -4.37 7.65 1.83
N GLY A 91 -3.16 7.10 2.00
CA GLY A 91 -2.72 6.44 3.23
C GLY A 91 -1.32 6.89 3.64
N CYS A 92 -0.68 6.15 4.51
CA CYS A 92 0.71 6.41 4.94
C CYS A 92 1.76 5.68 4.09
N GLY A 93 1.38 5.07 3.00
CA GLY A 93 2.20 4.26 2.11
C GLY A 93 1.46 2.99 1.68
N VAL A 94 2.17 2.05 1.06
CA VAL A 94 1.64 0.76 0.61
C VAL A 94 2.46 -0.37 1.21
N GLY A 95 1.79 -1.26 1.92
CA GLY A 95 2.38 -2.47 2.50
C GLY A 95 1.76 -3.75 1.97
N GLY A 96 2.13 -4.86 2.62
CA GLY A 96 1.70 -6.21 2.25
C GLY A 96 2.61 -6.87 1.24
N HIS A 97 2.34 -8.14 0.99
CA HIS A 97 3.23 -9.02 0.22
C HIS A 97 2.95 -9.05 -1.29
N CYS A 98 1.95 -8.31 -1.79
CA CYS A 98 1.62 -8.26 -3.21
C CYS A 98 1.81 -6.84 -3.77
N ILE A 99 0.96 -5.88 -3.38
CA ILE A 99 0.97 -4.54 -4.00
C ILE A 99 2.30 -3.80 -3.74
N ALA A 100 2.93 -4.01 -2.58
CA ALA A 100 4.23 -3.41 -2.28
C ALA A 100 5.41 -4.08 -3.02
N VAL A 101 5.24 -5.29 -3.56
CA VAL A 101 6.32 -6.13 -4.08
C VAL A 101 6.21 -6.36 -5.59
N ASP A 102 5.01 -6.69 -6.10
CA ASP A 102 4.80 -7.09 -7.50
C ASP A 102 5.28 -6.05 -8.54
N PRO A 103 5.15 -4.73 -8.31
CA PRO A 103 5.69 -3.74 -9.24
C PRO A 103 7.20 -3.86 -9.47
N TYR A 104 7.96 -4.37 -8.48
CA TYR A 104 9.40 -4.56 -8.63
C TYR A 104 9.74 -5.68 -9.61
N PHE A 105 8.90 -6.71 -9.77
CA PHE A 105 9.11 -7.73 -10.81
C PHE A 105 9.09 -7.11 -12.20
N ILE A 106 8.12 -6.20 -12.46
CA ILE A 106 8.06 -5.49 -13.74
C ILE A 106 9.24 -4.55 -13.92
N SER A 107 9.57 -3.75 -12.89
CA SER A 107 10.63 -2.75 -13.00
C SER A 107 12.04 -3.36 -13.06
N SER A 108 12.25 -4.54 -12.49
CA SER A 108 13.50 -5.26 -12.59
C SER A 108 13.72 -5.88 -13.97
N GLU A 109 12.66 -6.39 -14.59
CA GLU A 109 12.73 -7.01 -15.92
C GLU A 109 12.76 -5.95 -17.04
N PHE A 110 12.06 -4.84 -16.86
CA PHE A 110 11.89 -3.78 -17.84
C PHE A 110 12.26 -2.39 -17.29
N PRO A 111 13.52 -2.17 -16.87
CA PRO A 111 13.89 -0.94 -16.18
C PRO A 111 13.79 0.34 -17.03
N ALA A 112 13.96 0.23 -18.34
CA ALA A 112 13.87 1.37 -19.25
C ALA A 112 12.42 1.77 -19.56
N GLU A 113 11.50 0.82 -19.57
CA GLU A 113 10.10 0.99 -19.98
C GLU A 113 9.17 1.26 -18.80
N SER A 114 9.50 0.85 -17.57
CA SER A 114 8.63 0.87 -16.39
C SER A 114 8.72 2.17 -15.56
N LYS A 115 8.99 3.30 -16.18
CA LYS A 115 9.21 4.59 -15.49
C LYS A 115 8.08 4.99 -14.55
N MET A 116 6.83 4.88 -15.00
CA MET A 116 5.66 5.22 -14.19
C MET A 116 5.49 4.29 -13.00
N ILE A 117 5.68 2.97 -13.21
CA ILE A 117 5.57 1.96 -12.16
C ILE A 117 6.66 2.20 -11.09
N THR A 118 7.89 2.46 -11.53
CA THR A 118 9.00 2.79 -10.63
C THR A 118 8.73 4.05 -9.82
N SER A 119 8.32 5.14 -10.48
CA SER A 119 7.99 6.40 -9.79
C SER A 119 6.83 6.24 -8.81
N ALA A 120 5.82 5.45 -9.13
CA ALA A 120 4.72 5.15 -8.22
C ALA A 120 5.21 4.45 -6.93
N ARG A 121 6.13 3.49 -7.04
CA ARG A 121 6.77 2.85 -5.88
C ARG A 121 7.59 3.84 -5.05
N GLU A 122 8.33 4.70 -5.70
CA GLU A 122 9.11 5.76 -5.03
C GLU A 122 8.20 6.71 -4.25
N VAL A 123 7.09 7.15 -4.83
CA VAL A 123 6.08 8.00 -4.16
C VAL A 123 5.49 7.29 -2.95
N ASN A 124 5.09 6.02 -3.07
CA ASN A 124 4.51 5.26 -1.96
C ASN A 124 5.51 5.02 -0.83
N ASN A 125 6.78 4.75 -1.14
CA ASN A 125 7.85 4.62 -0.16
C ASN A 125 8.15 5.96 0.52
N TYR A 126 8.25 7.03 -0.27
CA TYR A 126 8.47 8.38 0.26
C TYR A 126 7.34 8.83 1.17
N LYS A 127 6.09 8.43 0.91
CA LYS A 127 4.95 8.79 1.76
C LYS A 127 5.13 8.31 3.19
N ALA A 128 5.62 7.10 3.41
CA ALA A 128 5.88 6.59 4.77
C ALA A 128 6.98 7.42 5.47
N PHE A 129 8.06 7.74 4.77
CA PHE A 129 9.10 8.63 5.28
C PHE A 129 8.53 10.02 5.62
N TRP A 130 7.77 10.63 4.71
CA TRP A 130 7.14 11.93 4.92
C TRP A 130 6.22 11.95 6.16
N CYS A 131 5.43 10.89 6.37
CA CYS A 131 4.60 10.75 7.57
C CYS A 131 5.44 10.72 8.85
N ALA A 132 6.55 9.97 8.87
CA ALA A 132 7.45 9.93 10.01
C ALA A 132 8.04 11.32 10.32
N GLU A 133 8.53 12.04 9.30
CA GLU A 133 9.06 13.39 9.47
C GLU A 133 7.99 14.39 9.97
N LYS A 134 6.76 14.28 9.46
CA LYS A 134 5.64 15.12 9.93
C LYS A 134 5.34 14.89 11.42
N ILE A 135 5.34 13.64 11.88
CA ILE A 135 5.14 13.30 13.30
C ILE A 135 6.30 13.86 14.14
N LYS A 136 7.56 13.69 13.71
CA LYS A 136 8.73 14.20 14.42
C LYS A 136 8.68 15.73 14.59
N ASN A 137 8.34 16.45 13.53
CA ASN A 137 8.16 17.91 13.59
C ASN A 137 7.03 18.29 14.56
N THR A 138 5.91 17.58 14.54
CA THR A 138 4.79 17.82 15.47
C THR A 138 5.20 17.58 16.93
N ILE A 139 6.04 16.57 17.20
CA ILE A 139 6.60 16.29 18.52
C ILE A 139 7.46 17.46 19.00
N LEU A 140 8.35 17.98 18.15
CA LEU A 140 9.20 19.12 18.47
C LEU A 140 8.40 20.40 18.72
N ASP A 141 7.44 20.70 17.84
CA ASP A 141 6.56 21.86 18.00
C ASP A 141 5.77 21.81 19.29
N PHE A 142 5.26 20.60 19.66
CA PHE A 142 4.54 20.42 20.93
C PHE A 142 5.45 20.67 22.12
N GLU A 143 6.68 20.12 22.12
CA GLU A 143 7.64 20.31 23.21
C GLU A 143 8.00 21.78 23.41
N ILE A 144 8.29 22.48 22.32
CA ILE A 144 8.60 23.93 22.34
C ILE A 144 7.43 24.72 22.89
N LYS A 145 6.22 24.46 22.37
CA LYS A 145 5.02 25.23 22.77
C LYS A 145 4.59 25.00 24.21
N ASN A 146 4.75 23.76 24.72
CA ASN A 146 4.20 23.36 26.01
C ASN A 146 5.26 23.19 27.11
N ASN A 147 6.55 23.31 26.77
CA ASN A 147 7.70 23.10 27.66
C ASN A 147 7.62 21.78 28.46
N ARG A 148 7.16 20.72 27.78
CA ARG A 148 7.07 19.36 28.33
C ARG A 148 7.13 18.30 27.21
N LYS A 149 7.62 17.10 27.55
CA LYS A 149 7.66 15.96 26.63
C LYS A 149 6.24 15.51 26.26
N PRO A 150 5.95 15.30 24.97
CA PRO A 150 4.67 14.74 24.53
C PRO A 150 4.55 13.25 24.85
N LYS A 151 3.29 12.79 25.02
CA LYS A 151 2.92 11.38 24.92
C LYS A 151 2.28 11.15 23.57
N VAL A 152 2.80 10.18 22.82
CA VAL A 152 2.37 9.90 21.45
C VAL A 152 1.85 8.47 21.39
N ALA A 153 0.60 8.30 20.93
CA ALA A 153 0.02 7.00 20.66
C ALA A 153 0.13 6.68 19.16
N MET A 154 0.84 5.61 18.82
CA MET A 154 0.93 5.07 17.47
C MET A 154 -0.16 4.00 17.32
N MET A 155 -1.19 4.31 16.53
CA MET A 155 -2.40 3.50 16.42
C MET A 155 -2.32 2.58 15.20
N GLY A 156 -1.93 1.33 15.43
CA GLY A 156 -1.79 0.30 14.42
C GLY A 156 -0.36 0.10 13.92
N LEU A 157 0.00 -1.16 13.68
CA LEU A 157 1.27 -1.58 13.07
C LEU A 157 1.03 -2.37 11.77
N ALA A 158 -0.12 -3.01 11.62
CA ALA A 158 -0.43 -3.81 10.45
C ALA A 158 -0.58 -2.95 9.18
N PHE A 159 -0.35 -3.54 8.00
CA PHE A 159 -0.42 -2.79 6.74
C PHE A 159 -1.85 -2.44 6.30
N LYS A 160 -2.85 -3.06 6.91
CA LYS A 160 -4.28 -2.74 6.72
C LYS A 160 -5.09 -3.12 7.97
N PRO A 161 -6.32 -2.60 8.13
CA PRO A 161 -7.15 -2.89 9.30
C PRO A 161 -7.58 -4.37 9.39
N ASN A 162 -7.80 -4.83 10.63
CA ASN A 162 -8.33 -6.15 10.95
C ASN A 162 -7.48 -7.34 10.50
N ILE A 163 -6.15 -7.20 10.52
CA ILE A 163 -5.19 -8.29 10.26
C ILE A 163 -4.00 -8.18 11.21
N ASP A 164 -3.28 -9.29 11.33
CA ASP A 164 -2.04 -9.44 12.10
C ASP A 164 -0.75 -9.39 11.24
N ASP A 165 -0.89 -9.02 9.95
CA ASP A 165 0.21 -9.03 9.00
C ASP A 165 0.97 -7.69 8.99
N LEU A 166 2.25 -7.77 9.37
CA LEU A 166 3.17 -6.63 9.48
C LEU A 166 4.12 -6.51 8.28
N ARG A 167 4.02 -7.40 7.27
CA ARG A 167 4.95 -7.42 6.14
C ARG A 167 4.87 -6.12 5.33
N GLU A 168 6.02 -5.52 5.06
CA GLU A 168 6.15 -4.25 4.33
C GLU A 168 5.21 -3.14 4.86
N SER A 169 4.89 -3.17 6.18
CA SER A 169 3.94 -2.21 6.75
C SER A 169 4.53 -0.80 6.86
N PRO A 170 3.94 0.21 6.19
CA PRO A 170 4.30 1.60 6.39
C PRO A 170 4.06 2.07 7.83
N ALA A 171 3.01 1.59 8.49
CA ALA A 171 2.70 1.94 9.87
C ALA A 171 3.79 1.46 10.84
N GLN A 172 4.28 0.22 10.65
CA GLN A 172 5.42 -0.30 11.42
C GLN A 172 6.70 0.48 11.14
N TYR A 173 6.99 0.81 9.88
CA TYR A 173 8.14 1.63 9.51
C TYR A 173 8.10 3.01 10.20
N ILE A 174 6.97 3.72 10.12
CA ILE A 174 6.77 5.03 10.72
C ILE A 174 6.95 4.95 12.24
N THR A 175 6.30 4.00 12.89
CA THR A 175 6.37 3.80 14.34
C THR A 175 7.81 3.54 14.80
N THR A 176 8.52 2.65 14.10
CA THR A 176 9.91 2.33 14.40
C THR A 176 10.81 3.56 14.24
N LYS A 177 10.64 4.28 13.12
CA LYS A 177 11.44 5.48 12.83
C LYS A 177 11.21 6.59 13.87
N VAL A 178 9.95 6.86 14.22
CA VAL A 178 9.61 7.85 15.25
C VAL A 178 10.15 7.44 16.62
N ALA A 179 10.02 6.16 17.00
CA ALA A 179 10.51 5.67 18.29
C ALA A 179 12.04 5.72 18.41
N GLN A 180 12.76 5.51 17.31
CA GLN A 180 14.22 5.59 17.27
C GLN A 180 14.74 7.04 17.32
N ASP A 181 14.06 7.96 16.61
CA ASP A 181 14.54 9.33 16.42
C ASP A 181 14.04 10.31 17.53
N CYS A 182 12.95 9.97 18.24
CA CYS A 182 12.30 10.89 19.20
C CYS A 182 12.50 10.46 20.66
N ASN A 183 13.72 10.60 21.20
CA ASN A 183 14.01 10.32 22.62
C ASN A 183 13.35 11.35 23.58
N ASN A 184 12.82 12.43 23.05
CA ASN A 184 12.12 13.50 23.76
C ASN A 184 10.60 13.27 23.89
N ALA A 185 10.08 12.12 23.44
CA ALA A 185 8.68 11.74 23.53
C ALA A 185 8.49 10.40 24.25
N SER A 186 7.33 10.20 24.88
CA SER A 186 6.89 8.88 25.34
C SER A 186 6.04 8.24 24.26
N ILE A 187 6.58 7.24 23.57
CA ILE A 187 5.88 6.55 22.49
C ILE A 187 5.14 5.34 23.05
N MET A 188 3.85 5.26 22.82
CA MET A 188 2.98 4.12 23.12
C MET A 188 2.50 3.52 21.80
N VAL A 189 2.53 2.21 21.69
CA VAL A 189 2.09 1.49 20.49
C VAL A 189 0.85 0.68 20.81
N VAL A 190 -0.16 0.77 19.94
CA VAL A 190 -1.42 0.04 20.07
C VAL A 190 -1.69 -0.72 18.79
N GLU A 191 -1.69 -2.06 18.88
CA GLU A 191 -2.04 -2.95 17.76
C GLU A 191 -2.93 -4.09 18.27
N PRO A 192 -4.24 -4.03 18.04
CA PRO A 192 -5.17 -4.99 18.63
C PRO A 192 -5.11 -6.39 18.01
N ASN A 193 -4.54 -6.53 16.83
CA ASN A 193 -4.52 -7.80 16.09
C ASN A 193 -3.19 -8.57 16.26
N VAL A 194 -2.20 -8.00 16.95
CA VAL A 194 -0.89 -8.61 17.19
C VAL A 194 -0.64 -8.67 18.69
N THR A 195 -0.39 -9.87 19.21
CA THR A 195 -0.19 -10.10 20.65
C THR A 195 1.22 -9.81 21.13
N GLU A 196 2.20 -9.94 20.24
CA GLU A 196 3.62 -9.75 20.55
C GLU A 196 4.34 -9.04 19.41
N HIS A 197 5.26 -8.15 19.75
CA HIS A 197 6.12 -7.49 18.79
C HIS A 197 7.57 -7.45 19.26
N LYS A 198 8.52 -7.66 18.33
CA LYS A 198 9.96 -7.77 18.62
C LYS A 198 10.54 -6.53 19.34
N PHE A 199 10.05 -5.34 19.05
CA PHE A 199 10.62 -4.08 19.53
C PHE A 199 9.67 -3.27 20.40
N PHE A 200 8.38 -3.54 20.39
CA PHE A 200 7.39 -2.76 21.12
C PHE A 200 6.62 -3.64 22.11
N LYS A 201 6.34 -3.06 23.28
CA LYS A 201 5.35 -3.59 24.19
C LYS A 201 3.98 -3.10 23.69
N LEU A 202 3.14 -4.03 23.31
CA LEU A 202 1.78 -3.78 22.81
C LEU A 202 0.77 -3.79 23.96
#